data_8f6c990767972d54b3578a5a90a49c24
#
_entry.id   8f6c990767972d54b3578a5a90a49c24
#
_cell.length_a   1.000
_cell.length_b   1.000
_cell.length_c   1.000
_cell.angle_alpha   90.00
_cell.angle_beta   90.00
_cell.angle_gamma   90.00
#
_symmetry.space_group_name_H-M   'P 1'
#
loop_
_entity.id
_entity.type
_entity.pdbx_description
1 polymer ?
#
loop_
_entity_poly.entity_id
_entity_poly.type
_entity_poly.pdbx_seq_one_letter_code
_entity_poly.pdbx_strand_id
1 'polypeptide(L)'
;MPMADYLGLLAQIAPAAEQGAKAYLQAFRQRCGRPLSTTELRRAMSEGDGDPVLMAMIRASHFNDTGPLAQLGSRIVCERQASR
;
A
#
# COMPACT_ATOMS: atom_id res chain seq x y z
N MET A 1 15.56 5.90 -0.60
CA MET A 1 15.13 5.58 0.78
C MET A 1 14.75 4.13 0.89
N PRO A 2 15.35 3.37 1.81
CA PRO A 2 14.94 1.98 2.01
C PRO A 2 13.48 1.88 2.46
N MET A 3 12.82 0.80 2.06
CA MET A 3 11.41 0.61 2.40
C MET A 3 11.17 0.62 3.90
N ALA A 4 12.06 -0.01 4.67
CA ALA A 4 11.89 -0.04 6.13
C ALA A 4 11.91 1.36 6.72
N ASP A 5 12.76 2.24 6.21
CA ASP A 5 12.82 3.62 6.70
C ASP A 5 11.55 4.38 6.36
N TYR A 6 11.05 4.19 5.15
CA TYR A 6 9.82 4.85 4.74
C TYR A 6 8.62 4.39 5.58
N LEU A 7 8.53 3.08 5.82
CA LEU A 7 7.45 2.54 6.64
C LEU A 7 7.55 3.06 8.08
N GLY A 8 8.78 3.21 8.59
CA GLY A 8 8.98 3.78 9.90
C GLY A 8 8.51 5.22 10.00
N LEU A 9 8.72 6.00 8.95
CA LEU A 9 8.20 7.37 8.91
C LEU A 9 6.69 7.38 8.90
N LEU A 10 6.07 6.49 8.14
CA LEU A 10 4.62 6.39 8.12
C LEU A 10 4.07 6.03 9.49
N ALA A 11 4.76 5.14 10.21
CA ALA A 11 4.32 4.75 11.54
C ALA A 11 4.34 5.92 12.51
N GLN A 12 5.30 6.83 12.37
CA GLN A 12 5.37 8.01 13.23
C GLN A 12 4.27 9.00 12.93
N ILE A 13 3.87 9.11 11.67
CA ILE A 13 2.82 10.05 11.27
C ILE A 13 1.45 9.45 11.55
N ALA A 14 1.23 8.21 11.14
CA ALA A 14 -0.06 7.54 11.28
C ALA A 14 0.16 6.04 11.25
N PRO A 15 0.03 5.34 12.39
CA PRO A 15 0.22 3.89 12.43
C PRO A 15 -0.67 3.13 11.44
N ALA A 16 -1.90 3.63 11.22
CA ALA A 16 -2.80 2.99 10.26
C ALA A 16 -2.25 3.08 8.84
N ALA A 17 -1.55 4.16 8.52
CA ALA A 17 -0.94 4.29 7.20
C ALA A 17 0.17 3.26 7.01
N GLU A 18 0.96 3.01 8.05
CA GLU A 18 1.97 1.97 7.98
C GLU A 18 1.35 0.60 7.80
N GLN A 19 0.33 0.28 8.57
CA GLN A 19 -0.33 -1.01 8.49
C GLN A 19 -0.98 -1.23 7.12
N GLY A 20 -1.66 -0.22 6.62
CA GLY A 20 -2.29 -0.31 5.31
C GLY A 20 -1.25 -0.46 4.20
N ALA A 21 -0.14 0.27 4.31
CA ALA A 21 0.94 0.14 3.34
C ALA A 21 1.55 -1.25 3.35
N LYS A 22 1.76 -1.83 4.53
CA LYS A 22 2.29 -3.18 4.62
C LYS A 22 1.35 -4.20 3.99
N ALA A 23 0.05 -4.07 4.24
CA ALA A 23 -0.93 -4.95 3.64
C ALA A 23 -0.91 -4.84 2.12
N TYR A 24 -0.81 -3.61 1.62
CA TYR A 24 -0.73 -3.36 0.18
C TYR A 24 0.53 -4.00 -0.42
N LEU A 25 1.67 -3.82 0.24
CA LEU A 25 2.93 -4.38 -0.25
C LEU A 25 2.86 -5.90 -0.33
N GLN A 26 2.31 -6.54 0.68
CA GLN A 26 2.20 -7.98 0.70
C GLN A 26 1.27 -8.48 -0.40
N ALA A 27 0.13 -7.84 -0.54
CA ALA A 27 -0.85 -8.22 -1.56
C ALA A 27 -0.29 -7.99 -2.96
N PHE A 28 0.43 -6.87 -3.15
CA PHE A 28 1.05 -6.58 -4.43
C PHE A 28 2.06 -7.65 -4.82
N ARG A 29 2.89 -8.05 -3.87
CA ARG A 29 3.89 -9.09 -4.15
C ARG A 29 3.24 -10.40 -4.54
N GLN A 30 2.17 -10.79 -3.83
CA GLN A 30 1.47 -12.02 -4.13
C GLN A 30 0.78 -11.96 -5.48
N ARG A 31 0.17 -10.84 -5.79
CA ARG A 31 -0.60 -10.72 -7.03
C ARG A 31 0.28 -10.48 -8.24
N CYS A 32 1.32 -9.67 -8.08
CA CYS A 32 2.12 -9.23 -9.23
C CYS A 32 3.44 -9.98 -9.38
N GLY A 33 3.82 -10.78 -8.39
CA GLY A 33 5.02 -11.60 -8.47
C GLY A 33 6.32 -10.85 -8.28
N ARG A 34 6.27 -9.60 -7.82
CA ARG A 34 7.46 -8.81 -7.55
C ARG A 34 7.19 -7.83 -6.41
N PRO A 35 8.25 -7.41 -5.70
CA PRO A 35 8.06 -6.41 -4.64
C PRO A 35 7.84 -5.03 -5.25
N LEU A 36 7.03 -4.23 -4.54
CA LEU A 36 6.86 -2.82 -4.88
C LEU A 36 8.06 -2.04 -4.34
N SER A 37 8.58 -1.11 -5.15
CA SER A 37 9.69 -0.29 -4.69
C SER A 37 9.19 0.84 -3.79
N THR A 38 10.13 1.44 -3.04
CA THR A 38 9.80 2.59 -2.20
C THR A 38 9.25 3.74 -3.02
N THR A 39 9.86 4.00 -4.18
CA THR A 39 9.40 5.06 -5.07
C THR A 39 7.97 4.80 -5.54
N GLU A 40 7.67 3.56 -5.88
CA GLU A 40 6.31 3.21 -6.32
C GLU A 40 5.31 3.40 -5.19
N LEU A 41 5.67 3.00 -3.98
CA LEU A 41 4.77 3.18 -2.84
C LEU A 41 4.53 4.66 -2.55
N ARG A 42 5.59 5.46 -2.56
CA ARG A 42 5.45 6.90 -2.34
C ARG A 42 4.55 7.52 -3.40
N ARG A 43 4.69 7.08 -4.64
CA ARG A 43 3.85 7.58 -5.72
C ARG A 43 2.40 7.17 -5.52
N ALA A 44 2.17 5.93 -5.09
CA ALA A 44 0.80 5.46 -4.80
C ALA A 44 0.16 6.26 -3.67
N MET A 45 0.97 6.73 -2.72
CA MET A 45 0.45 7.54 -1.62
C MET A 45 0.11 8.96 -2.03
N SER A 46 0.86 9.53 -2.99
CA SER A 46 0.81 10.96 -3.22
C SER A 46 0.22 11.40 -4.55
N GLU A 47 0.13 10.52 -5.56
CA GLU A 47 -0.40 10.93 -6.85
C GLU A 47 -1.90 11.11 -6.79
N GLY A 48 -2.38 12.27 -7.21
CA GLY A 48 -3.80 12.59 -7.15
C GLY A 48 -4.32 12.44 -5.74
N ASP A 49 -5.39 11.68 -5.58
CA ASP A 49 -5.98 11.40 -4.27
C ASP A 49 -5.41 10.12 -3.65
N GLY A 50 -4.33 9.62 -4.21
CA GLY A 50 -3.74 8.37 -3.78
C GLY A 50 -4.33 7.17 -4.51
N ASP A 51 -3.61 6.05 -4.48
CA ASP A 51 -4.11 4.82 -5.07
C ASP A 51 -5.36 4.36 -4.32
N PRO A 52 -6.49 4.13 -5.01
CA PRO A 52 -7.74 3.81 -4.31
C PRO A 52 -7.67 2.55 -3.47
N VAL A 53 -6.94 1.52 -3.93
CA VAL A 53 -6.82 0.27 -3.18
C VAL A 53 -5.99 0.51 -1.93
N LEU A 54 -4.86 1.22 -2.07
CA LEU A 54 -4.00 1.54 -0.94
C LEU A 54 -4.75 2.38 0.09
N MET A 55 -5.46 3.41 -0.36
CA MET A 55 -6.21 4.26 0.55
C MET A 55 -7.29 3.48 1.28
N ALA A 56 -7.95 2.56 0.59
CA ALA A 56 -8.97 1.73 1.23
C ALA A 56 -8.36 0.79 2.27
N MET A 57 -7.16 0.26 1.99
CA MET A 57 -6.46 -0.59 2.96
C MET A 57 -6.04 0.19 4.20
N ILE A 58 -5.59 1.43 4.02
CA ILE A 58 -5.24 2.30 5.14
C ILE A 58 -6.47 2.58 5.98
N ARG A 59 -7.60 2.86 5.35
CA ARG A 59 -8.83 3.12 6.06
C ARG A 59 -9.29 1.90 6.85
N ALA A 60 -9.21 0.72 6.23
CA ALA A 60 -9.58 -0.52 6.91
C ALA A 60 -8.69 -0.75 8.13
N SER A 61 -7.40 -0.48 7.99
CA SER A 61 -6.46 -0.62 9.10
C SER A 61 -6.78 0.36 10.22
N HIS A 62 -7.18 1.57 9.86
CA HIS A 62 -7.53 2.59 10.85
C HIS A 62 -8.71 2.14 11.72
N PHE A 63 -9.66 1.42 11.14
CA PHE A 63 -10.81 0.92 11.87
C PHE A 63 -10.62 -0.50 12.40
N ASN A 64 -9.41 -1.03 12.32
CA ASN A 64 -9.10 -2.40 12.73
C ASN A 64 -9.97 -3.44 12.03
N ASP A 65 -10.39 -3.14 10.81
CA ASP A 65 -11.25 -4.01 10.03
C ASP A 65 -10.40 -4.72 8.99
N THR A 66 -9.89 -5.91 9.33
CA THR A 66 -9.02 -6.65 8.43
C THR A 66 -9.77 -7.52 7.42
N GLY A 67 -11.09 -7.64 7.58
CA GLY A 67 -11.90 -8.47 6.69
C GLY A 67 -11.78 -8.12 5.22
N PRO A 68 -11.91 -6.84 4.84
CA PRO A 68 -11.86 -6.48 3.42
C PRO A 68 -10.46 -6.47 2.81
N LEU A 69 -9.40 -6.65 3.60
CA LEU A 69 -8.04 -6.51 3.06
C LEU A 69 -7.75 -7.50 1.93
N ALA A 70 -8.21 -8.75 2.07
CA ALA A 70 -7.98 -9.75 1.03
C ALA A 70 -8.68 -9.38 -0.27
N GLN A 71 -9.91 -8.90 -0.17
CA GLN A 71 -10.66 -8.49 -1.36
C GLN A 71 -10.03 -7.27 -2.01
N LEU A 72 -9.57 -6.32 -1.20
CA LEU A 72 -8.89 -5.15 -1.73
C LEU A 72 -7.62 -5.53 -2.48
N GLY A 73 -6.88 -6.52 -1.95
CA GLY A 73 -5.68 -7.00 -2.63
C GLY A 73 -5.95 -7.49 -4.03
N SER A 74 -7.11 -8.10 -4.26
CA SER A 74 -7.45 -8.62 -5.58
C SER A 74 -7.71 -7.51 -6.60
N ARG A 75 -7.85 -6.26 -6.16
CA ARG A 75 -8.09 -5.12 -7.04
C ARG A 75 -6.81 -4.40 -7.44
N ILE A 76 -5.67 -4.84 -6.93
CA ILE A 76 -4.39 -4.22 -7.26
C ILE A 76 -4.11 -4.40 -8.75
N VAL A 77 -3.71 -3.32 -9.41
CA VAL A 77 -3.41 -3.32 -10.84
C VAL A 77 -1.91 -3.29 -11.01
N CYS A 78 -1.33 -4.41 -11.38
CA CYS A 78 0.13 -4.56 -11.47
C CYS A 78 0.72 -3.69 -12.57
N GLU A 79 0.04 -3.53 -13.65
CA GLU A 79 0.55 -2.81 -14.82
C GLU A 79 0.64 -1.32 -14.60
N ARG A 80 -0.17 -0.78 -13.70
CA ARG A 80 -0.04 0.63 -13.36
C ARG A 80 1.33 0.95 -12.83
N GLN A 81 1.85 0.03 -12.04
CA GLN A 81 3.14 0.24 -11.40
C GLN A 81 4.27 0.03 -12.39
N ALA A 82 4.05 -0.80 -13.36
CA ALA A 82 5.04 -1.02 -14.39
C ALA A 82 5.22 0.20 -15.24
N SER A 83 4.26 1.01 -15.33
CA SER A 83 4.25 2.30 -15.91
C SER A 83 5.09 2.43 -17.13
N ARG A 84 4.63 2.37 -18.10
CA ARG A 84 5.23 2.61 -19.35
C ARG A 84 5.74 3.96 -19.52
#